data_8e9b199c35312bd65414658fafd6ed4d
#
_entry.id   8e9b199c35312bd65414658fafd6ed4d
#
_cell.length_a   1.000
_cell.length_b   1.000
_cell.length_c   1.000
_cell.angle_alpha   90.00
_cell.angle_beta   90.00
_cell.angle_gamma   90.00
#
_symmetry.space_group_name_H-M   'P 1'
#
loop_
_entity.id
_entity.type
_entity.pdbx_description
1 polymer ?
#
loop_
_entity_poly.entity_id
_entity_poly.type
_entity_poly.pdbx_seq_one_letter_code
_entity_poly.pdbx_strand_id
1 'polypeptide(L)'
;MFGRFTLFAVAALALTACDSNSTREIRVVGSSTVFPFTTAVAEAFVNQSGERKPPVIESIGTGAGMKRFCDGVGWQFPDAVNASRRMKKSEFELCGKNGVGEILEVQIGVDGVALAESNRGPKLQLSKKDVYLALAFAPYGRPNTAKLWRDVNPSLPAIPIQVMGPPSTSGTRDALVELIMEPGCAEADPNAKVLKKAKDAAPYDKLCKRIRDDGAYIDKGENDNLIVQGLAQNPNALGVFGYSYLEENADRLHGVPIDGIAPSYDTIAGGQYPGARPLYLYVKKRHLRAVPGLADFLRLYTTMWNPGGKLTKRGLIAAPDALRARSAAIIAQGIPLDPAGLH
;
A
#
# COMPACT_ATOMS: atom_id res chain seq x y z
N MET A 1 -25.77 -77.60 -40.73
CA MET A 1 -24.62 -77.06 -40.00
C MET A 1 -24.53 -75.55 -40.28
N PHE A 2 -25.05 -74.79 -39.37
CA PHE A 2 -25.08 -73.34 -39.51
C PHE A 2 -24.08 -72.68 -38.48
N GLY A 3 -22.98 -72.12 -38.97
CA GLY A 3 -22.00 -71.35 -38.13
C GLY A 3 -22.45 -69.91 -37.90
N ARG A 4 -22.62 -69.55 -36.64
CA ARG A 4 -22.89 -68.15 -36.22
C ARG A 4 -21.56 -67.40 -36.07
N PHE A 5 -21.37 -66.40 -36.90
CA PHE A 5 -20.31 -65.37 -36.70
C PHE A 5 -20.81 -64.29 -35.75
N THR A 6 -20.14 -64.16 -34.61
CA THR A 6 -20.38 -63.11 -33.63
C THR A 6 -19.41 -61.95 -33.91
N LEU A 7 -19.94 -60.79 -34.35
CA LEU A 7 -19.16 -59.53 -34.47
C LEU A 7 -19.00 -58.96 -33.09
N PHE A 8 -17.76 -58.81 -32.64
CA PHE A 8 -17.40 -57.91 -31.48
C PHE A 8 -17.20 -56.51 -31.97
N ALA A 9 -18.09 -55.58 -31.56
CA ALA A 9 -17.93 -54.15 -31.72
C ALA A 9 -17.07 -53.61 -30.60
N VAL A 10 -15.84 -53.16 -30.91
CA VAL A 10 -14.96 -52.42 -29.96
C VAL A 10 -15.40 -50.97 -29.96
N ALA A 11 -16.05 -50.54 -28.87
CA ALA A 11 -16.37 -49.15 -28.62
C ALA A 11 -15.10 -48.44 -28.11
N ALA A 12 -14.52 -47.59 -28.96
CA ALA A 12 -13.44 -46.68 -28.57
C ALA A 12 -14.03 -45.55 -27.72
N LEU A 13 -13.81 -45.55 -26.38
CA LEU A 13 -14.06 -44.40 -25.52
C LEU A 13 -13.00 -43.34 -25.80
N ALA A 14 -13.39 -42.30 -26.52
CA ALA A 14 -12.60 -41.05 -26.60
C ALA A 14 -12.66 -40.35 -25.23
N LEU A 15 -11.58 -40.44 -24.45
CA LEU A 15 -11.35 -39.61 -23.28
C LEU A 15 -11.09 -38.17 -23.76
N THR A 16 -12.13 -37.36 -23.78
CA THR A 16 -11.98 -35.90 -23.85
C THR A 16 -11.31 -35.46 -22.55
N ALA A 17 -10.00 -35.26 -22.59
CA ALA A 17 -9.29 -34.56 -21.55
C ALA A 17 -9.86 -33.14 -21.50
N CYS A 18 -10.75 -32.87 -20.55
CA CYS A 18 -11.15 -31.51 -20.22
C CYS A 18 -9.88 -30.76 -19.82
N ASP A 19 -9.50 -29.76 -20.60
CA ASP A 19 -8.42 -28.87 -20.33
C ASP A 19 -8.79 -28.02 -19.11
N SER A 20 -8.51 -28.52 -17.92
CA SER A 20 -8.83 -27.90 -16.63
C SER A 20 -7.96 -26.66 -16.36
N ASN A 21 -7.09 -26.28 -17.31
CA ASN A 21 -6.11 -25.20 -17.14
C ASN A 21 -6.63 -23.83 -17.56
N SER A 22 -7.79 -23.74 -18.22
CA SER A 22 -8.35 -22.46 -18.70
C SER A 22 -9.17 -21.68 -17.67
N THR A 23 -9.36 -22.21 -16.45
CA THR A 23 -10.31 -21.65 -15.48
C THR A 23 -9.70 -21.06 -14.22
N ARG A 24 -8.36 -21.09 -14.05
CA ARG A 24 -7.71 -20.56 -12.84
C ARG A 24 -7.62 -19.05 -12.88
N GLU A 25 -8.15 -18.40 -11.84
CA GLU A 25 -8.07 -16.96 -11.61
C GLU A 25 -6.73 -16.58 -10.99
N ILE A 26 -6.18 -15.42 -11.37
CA ILE A 26 -5.04 -14.79 -10.68
C ILE A 26 -5.52 -14.32 -9.32
N ARG A 27 -4.80 -14.63 -8.24
CA ARG A 27 -5.14 -14.23 -6.88
C ARG A 27 -4.06 -13.38 -6.27
N VAL A 28 -4.41 -12.14 -5.89
CA VAL A 28 -3.53 -11.17 -5.24
C VAL A 28 -4.13 -10.79 -3.91
N VAL A 29 -3.33 -10.79 -2.84
CA VAL A 29 -3.77 -10.39 -1.50
C VAL A 29 -2.84 -9.33 -0.93
N GLY A 30 -3.22 -8.62 0.12
CA GLY A 30 -2.27 -7.82 0.90
C GLY A 30 -2.67 -6.38 1.15
N SER A 31 -1.74 -5.46 0.93
CA SER A 31 -1.83 -4.05 1.31
C SER A 31 -3.08 -3.34 0.77
N SER A 32 -3.81 -2.65 1.67
CA SER A 32 -4.91 -1.73 1.32
C SER A 32 -4.43 -0.54 0.47
N THR A 33 -3.23 -0.03 0.75
CA THR A 33 -2.62 1.06 -0.03
C THR A 33 -2.34 0.68 -1.48
N VAL A 34 -1.90 -0.55 -1.73
CA VAL A 34 -1.57 -1.05 -3.08
C VAL A 34 -2.82 -1.56 -3.81
N PHE A 35 -3.86 -1.93 -3.07
CA PHE A 35 -5.11 -2.49 -3.59
C PHE A 35 -5.72 -1.69 -4.77
N PRO A 36 -5.90 -0.34 -4.70
CA PRO A 36 -6.51 0.42 -5.79
C PRO A 36 -5.67 0.41 -7.07
N PHE A 37 -4.35 0.35 -6.96
CA PHE A 37 -3.46 0.27 -8.12
C PHE A 37 -3.53 -1.11 -8.78
N THR A 38 -3.52 -2.18 -7.99
CA THR A 38 -3.67 -3.55 -8.49
C THR A 38 -5.03 -3.77 -9.13
N THR A 39 -6.09 -3.19 -8.56
CA THR A 39 -7.45 -3.23 -9.14
C THR A 39 -7.48 -2.53 -10.50
N ALA A 40 -6.84 -1.37 -10.64
CA ALA A 40 -6.74 -0.67 -11.93
C ALA A 40 -6.03 -1.49 -13.01
N VAL A 41 -4.98 -2.25 -12.62
CA VAL A 41 -4.30 -3.17 -13.54
C VAL A 41 -5.20 -4.36 -13.89
N ALA A 42 -5.97 -4.89 -12.91
CA ALA A 42 -6.92 -5.97 -13.16
C ALA A 42 -8.06 -5.56 -14.12
N GLU A 43 -8.60 -4.37 -13.96
CA GLU A 43 -9.58 -3.78 -14.90
C GLU A 43 -8.99 -3.69 -16.32
N ALA A 44 -7.77 -3.17 -16.45
CA ALA A 44 -7.09 -3.08 -17.75
C ALA A 44 -6.82 -4.46 -18.36
N PHE A 45 -6.47 -5.46 -17.52
CA PHE A 45 -6.21 -6.82 -17.95
C PHE A 45 -7.44 -7.49 -18.55
N VAL A 46 -8.60 -7.35 -17.91
CA VAL A 46 -9.87 -7.88 -18.43
C VAL A 46 -10.28 -7.18 -19.72
N ASN A 47 -10.16 -5.85 -19.77
CA ASN A 47 -10.53 -5.07 -20.94
C ASN A 47 -9.68 -5.36 -22.20
N GLN A 48 -8.43 -5.82 -22.03
CA GLN A 48 -7.56 -6.18 -23.15
C GLN A 48 -7.82 -7.58 -23.71
N SER A 49 -8.36 -8.49 -22.92
CA SER A 49 -8.38 -9.92 -23.25
C SER A 49 -9.76 -10.52 -23.47
N GLY A 50 -10.86 -9.79 -23.19
CA GLY A 50 -12.28 -10.16 -23.46
C GLY A 50 -12.78 -11.51 -22.89
N GLU A 51 -11.91 -12.52 -22.81
CA GLU A 51 -12.26 -13.89 -22.41
C GLU A 51 -11.61 -14.34 -21.08
N ARG A 52 -10.71 -13.52 -20.50
CA ARG A 52 -9.99 -13.91 -19.27
C ARG A 52 -10.82 -13.58 -18.03
N LYS A 53 -10.80 -14.51 -17.07
CA LYS A 53 -11.42 -14.28 -15.76
C LYS A 53 -10.75 -13.10 -15.05
N PRO A 54 -11.53 -12.24 -14.37
CA PRO A 54 -11.01 -11.17 -13.57
C PRO A 54 -10.06 -11.68 -12.47
N PRO A 55 -8.89 -11.06 -12.25
CA PRO A 55 -8.08 -11.34 -11.08
C PRO A 55 -8.85 -11.08 -9.78
N VAL A 56 -8.73 -11.96 -8.80
CA VAL A 56 -9.29 -11.78 -7.45
C VAL A 56 -8.27 -11.04 -6.60
N ILE A 57 -8.66 -9.87 -6.09
CA ILE A 57 -7.78 -9.01 -5.29
C ILE A 57 -8.41 -8.79 -3.92
N GLU A 58 -7.69 -9.18 -2.86
CA GLU A 58 -8.16 -9.09 -1.48
C GLU A 58 -7.30 -8.10 -0.68
N SER A 59 -7.94 -7.10 -0.07
CA SER A 59 -7.29 -6.13 0.83
C SER A 59 -7.36 -6.64 2.27
N ILE A 60 -6.24 -7.18 2.77
CA ILE A 60 -6.13 -7.77 4.12
C ILE A 60 -4.93 -7.23 4.91
N GLY A 61 -4.26 -6.21 4.38
CA GLY A 61 -3.03 -5.63 4.94
C GLY A 61 -1.76 -6.41 4.56
N THR A 62 -0.62 -5.71 4.55
CA THR A 62 0.68 -6.29 4.13
C THR A 62 1.08 -7.51 4.95
N GLY A 63 0.98 -7.44 6.27
CA GLY A 63 1.44 -8.52 7.16
C GLY A 63 0.62 -9.81 7.02
N ALA A 64 -0.71 -9.69 7.01
CA ALA A 64 -1.61 -10.83 6.81
C ALA A 64 -1.47 -11.41 5.38
N GLY A 65 -1.32 -10.53 4.38
CA GLY A 65 -1.06 -10.93 3.00
C GLY A 65 0.23 -11.71 2.84
N MET A 66 1.34 -11.25 3.43
CA MET A 66 2.63 -11.94 3.42
C MET A 66 2.54 -13.33 4.05
N LYS A 67 1.87 -13.43 5.21
CA LYS A 67 1.65 -14.72 5.86
C LYS A 67 0.92 -15.68 4.92
N ARG A 68 -0.25 -15.25 4.39
CA ARG A 68 -1.06 -16.09 3.48
C ARG A 68 -0.32 -16.44 2.18
N PHE A 69 0.49 -15.52 1.66
CA PHE A 69 1.34 -15.76 0.50
C PHE A 69 2.42 -16.82 0.79
N CYS A 70 3.04 -16.78 1.99
CA CYS A 70 4.07 -17.70 2.40
C CYS A 70 3.55 -19.03 2.96
N ASP A 71 2.22 -19.26 3.09
CA ASP A 71 1.67 -20.51 3.62
C ASP A 71 1.79 -21.68 2.65
N GLY A 72 2.12 -21.48 1.36
CA GLY A 72 2.35 -22.56 0.39
C GLY A 72 2.25 -22.13 -1.07
N VAL A 73 2.25 -23.11 -1.98
CA VAL A 73 2.29 -22.90 -3.45
C VAL A 73 1.11 -23.50 -4.22
N GLY A 74 0.21 -24.21 -3.58
CA GLY A 74 -0.96 -24.80 -4.25
C GLY A 74 -1.95 -23.76 -4.76
N TRP A 75 -2.97 -24.21 -5.50
CA TRP A 75 -4.03 -23.37 -6.09
C TRP A 75 -4.86 -22.59 -5.04
N GLN A 76 -4.87 -23.06 -3.80
CA GLN A 76 -5.56 -22.42 -2.66
C GLN A 76 -4.81 -21.20 -2.12
N PHE A 77 -3.53 -21.05 -2.46
CA PHE A 77 -2.71 -19.91 -1.99
C PHE A 77 -2.61 -18.80 -3.04
N PRO A 78 -2.41 -17.53 -2.65
CA PRO A 78 -2.30 -16.43 -3.59
C PRO A 78 -1.06 -16.55 -4.48
N ASP A 79 -1.16 -16.02 -5.70
CA ASP A 79 -0.09 -15.99 -6.69
C ASP A 79 0.87 -14.85 -6.42
N ALA A 80 0.32 -13.73 -5.93
CA ALA A 80 1.06 -12.54 -5.61
C ALA A 80 0.55 -11.89 -4.31
N VAL A 81 1.39 -11.02 -3.72
CA VAL A 81 1.03 -10.21 -2.56
C VAL A 81 1.42 -8.76 -2.77
N ASN A 82 0.45 -7.88 -2.53
CA ASN A 82 0.62 -6.43 -2.44
C ASN A 82 1.29 -6.05 -1.12
N ALA A 83 2.29 -5.18 -1.14
CA ALA A 83 2.98 -4.76 0.08
C ALA A 83 3.32 -3.26 0.07
N SER A 84 3.06 -2.58 1.18
CA SER A 84 3.40 -1.18 1.42
C SER A 84 4.72 -1.00 2.18
N ARG A 85 5.50 -2.05 2.26
CA ARG A 85 6.87 -2.12 2.77
C ARG A 85 7.60 -3.29 2.14
N ARG A 86 8.92 -3.27 2.23
CA ARG A 86 9.72 -4.41 1.81
C ARG A 86 9.43 -5.66 2.66
N MET A 87 9.52 -6.84 2.04
CA MET A 87 9.43 -8.14 2.73
C MET A 87 10.48 -8.23 3.83
N LYS A 88 10.09 -8.75 5.00
CA LYS A 88 11.02 -8.98 6.11
C LYS A 88 11.78 -10.29 5.89
N LYS A 89 12.98 -10.39 6.45
CA LYS A 89 13.77 -11.63 6.45
C LYS A 89 12.99 -12.82 7.01
N SER A 90 12.28 -12.63 8.11
CA SER A 90 11.44 -13.67 8.73
C SER A 90 10.29 -14.14 7.84
N GLU A 91 9.71 -13.24 7.01
CA GLU A 91 8.67 -13.59 6.04
C GLU A 91 9.26 -14.39 4.87
N PHE A 92 10.44 -14.00 4.37
CA PHE A 92 11.16 -14.74 3.35
C PHE A 92 11.54 -16.16 3.81
N GLU A 93 12.03 -16.29 5.03
CA GLU A 93 12.37 -17.59 5.66
C GLU A 93 11.12 -18.48 5.83
N LEU A 94 9.99 -17.89 6.24
CA LEU A 94 8.69 -18.60 6.29
C LEU A 94 8.27 -19.12 4.92
N CYS A 95 8.37 -18.30 3.88
CA CYS A 95 8.11 -18.69 2.50
C CYS A 95 8.99 -19.89 2.10
N GLY A 96 10.29 -19.83 2.38
CA GLY A 96 11.23 -20.92 2.08
C GLY A 96 10.87 -22.21 2.80
N LYS A 97 10.55 -22.13 4.11
CA LYS A 97 10.15 -23.27 4.93
C LYS A 97 8.88 -23.98 4.37
N ASN A 98 7.95 -23.21 3.82
CA ASN A 98 6.71 -23.72 3.26
C ASN A 98 6.79 -24.03 1.75
N GLY A 99 8.00 -24.07 1.17
CA GLY A 99 8.25 -24.50 -0.20
C GLY A 99 7.84 -23.51 -1.29
N VAL A 100 7.64 -22.23 -0.96
CA VAL A 100 7.28 -21.20 -1.95
C VAL A 100 8.37 -21.03 -3.00
N GLY A 101 9.64 -21.23 -2.63
CA GLY A 101 10.78 -21.15 -3.54
C GLY A 101 11.12 -19.72 -3.94
N GLU A 102 11.47 -19.53 -5.23
CA GLU A 102 11.87 -18.22 -5.75
C GLU A 102 10.70 -17.24 -5.82
N ILE A 103 10.94 -16.02 -5.36
CA ILE A 103 9.97 -14.91 -5.28
C ILE A 103 10.52 -13.74 -6.12
N LEU A 104 9.69 -13.10 -6.93
CA LEU A 104 10.02 -11.83 -7.57
C LEU A 104 9.64 -10.69 -6.62
N GLU A 105 10.55 -9.70 -6.47
CA GLU A 105 10.27 -8.44 -5.78
C GLU A 105 10.15 -7.34 -6.83
N VAL A 106 8.94 -6.84 -7.04
CA VAL A 106 8.66 -5.79 -8.04
C VAL A 106 8.25 -4.53 -7.31
N GLN A 107 9.09 -3.49 -7.33
CA GLN A 107 8.68 -2.18 -6.85
C GLN A 107 7.82 -1.51 -7.93
N ILE A 108 6.53 -1.27 -7.61
CA ILE A 108 5.56 -0.71 -8.57
C ILE A 108 5.51 0.81 -8.58
N GLY A 109 6.01 1.45 -7.54
CA GLY A 109 6.01 2.90 -7.35
C GLY A 109 6.28 3.27 -5.91
N VAL A 110 5.89 4.48 -5.54
CA VAL A 110 6.00 5.05 -4.20
C VAL A 110 4.64 5.59 -3.78
N ASP A 111 4.31 5.43 -2.50
CA ASP A 111 3.21 6.12 -1.83
C ASP A 111 3.78 7.33 -1.07
N GLY A 112 3.08 8.46 -1.12
CA GLY A 112 3.45 9.66 -0.39
C GLY A 112 2.22 10.27 0.27
N VAL A 113 2.14 10.22 1.60
CA VAL A 113 1.14 10.98 2.37
C VAL A 113 1.73 12.35 2.70
N ALA A 114 1.10 13.40 2.18
CA ALA A 114 1.53 14.78 2.45
C ALA A 114 0.65 15.41 3.53
N LEU A 115 1.30 16.15 4.45
CA LEU A 115 0.63 17.18 5.22
C LEU A 115 0.79 18.50 4.46
N ALA A 116 -0.31 19.25 4.32
CA ALA A 116 -0.33 20.49 3.56
C ALA A 116 -1.17 21.56 4.25
N GLU A 117 -0.89 22.80 3.93
CA GLU A 117 -1.68 23.96 4.35
C GLU A 117 -1.89 24.92 3.18
N SER A 118 -2.84 25.85 3.34
CA SER A 118 -3.02 26.94 2.39
C SER A 118 -1.75 27.77 2.24
N ASN A 119 -1.46 28.29 1.03
CA ASN A 119 -0.37 29.25 0.82
C ASN A 119 -0.52 30.52 1.69
N ARG A 120 -1.72 30.76 2.23
CA ARG A 120 -2.03 31.83 3.20
C ARG A 120 -1.92 31.36 4.66
N GLY A 121 -1.57 30.09 4.89
CA GLY A 121 -1.49 29.47 6.20
C GLY A 121 -0.26 29.89 7.00
N PRO A 122 -0.11 29.35 8.22
CA PRO A 122 0.89 29.75 9.20
C PRO A 122 2.33 29.30 8.88
N LYS A 123 2.55 28.50 7.85
CA LYS A 123 3.83 27.87 7.45
C LYS A 123 4.43 27.02 8.55
N LEU A 124 3.64 26.08 9.03
CA LEU A 124 4.06 25.16 10.08
C LEU A 124 5.25 24.31 9.64
N GLN A 125 6.10 23.99 10.59
CA GLN A 125 7.12 22.96 10.49
C GLN A 125 6.92 22.01 11.65
N LEU A 126 6.67 20.75 11.37
CA LEU A 126 6.28 19.77 12.37
C LEU A 126 7.29 18.62 12.43
N SER A 127 7.45 18.05 13.60
CA SER A 127 8.05 16.72 13.75
C SER A 127 6.97 15.64 13.73
N LYS A 128 7.36 14.38 13.50
CA LYS A 128 6.48 13.23 13.68
C LYS A 128 5.87 13.20 15.08
N LYS A 129 6.67 13.57 16.09
CA LYS A 129 6.21 13.69 17.47
C LYS A 129 5.12 14.76 17.63
N ASP A 130 5.24 15.92 16.99
CA ASP A 130 4.22 16.98 17.06
C ASP A 130 2.91 16.48 16.45
N VAL A 131 2.95 15.84 15.28
CA VAL A 131 1.76 15.27 14.63
C VAL A 131 1.12 14.21 15.50
N TYR A 132 1.91 13.32 16.09
CA TYR A 132 1.39 12.30 17.01
C TYR A 132 0.70 12.94 18.23
N LEU A 133 1.36 13.87 18.91
CA LEU A 133 0.79 14.53 20.08
C LEU A 133 -0.47 15.35 19.74
N ALA A 134 -0.56 15.92 18.55
CA ALA A 134 -1.74 16.64 18.09
C ALA A 134 -2.93 15.72 17.81
N LEU A 135 -2.69 14.53 17.24
CA LEU A 135 -3.75 13.67 16.69
C LEU A 135 -4.04 12.41 17.50
N ALA A 136 -3.14 11.96 18.37
CA ALA A 136 -3.37 10.76 19.15
C ALA A 136 -4.58 10.90 20.09
N PHE A 137 -5.40 9.84 20.19
CA PHE A 137 -6.53 9.76 21.09
C PHE A 137 -6.11 9.85 22.57
N ALA A 138 -5.03 9.18 22.93
CA ALA A 138 -4.57 9.11 24.31
C ALA A 138 -3.03 9.11 24.39
N PRO A 139 -2.36 10.23 24.08
CA PRO A 139 -0.91 10.34 24.23
C PRO A 139 -0.51 10.10 25.69
N TYR A 140 0.58 9.37 25.91
CA TYR A 140 1.04 8.95 27.25
C TYR A 140 -0.04 8.16 28.04
N GLY A 141 -0.97 7.51 27.36
CA GLY A 141 -2.06 6.74 27.96
C GLY A 141 -3.20 7.59 28.59
N ARG A 142 -3.20 8.90 28.41
CA ARG A 142 -4.19 9.84 28.96
C ARG A 142 -4.99 10.51 27.82
N PRO A 143 -6.26 10.89 28.04
CA PRO A 143 -7.04 11.63 27.05
C PRO A 143 -6.29 12.86 26.55
N ASN A 144 -6.31 13.09 25.24
CA ASN A 144 -5.65 14.24 24.66
C ASN A 144 -6.41 15.54 24.98
N THR A 145 -5.75 16.49 25.64
CA THR A 145 -6.32 17.78 26.02
C THR A 145 -5.77 18.95 25.21
N ALA A 146 -4.79 18.73 24.32
CA ALA A 146 -4.21 19.78 23.48
C ALA A 146 -5.30 20.36 22.56
N LYS A 147 -5.43 21.69 22.53
CA LYS A 147 -6.36 22.43 21.68
C LYS A 147 -5.63 23.26 20.61
N LEU A 148 -4.46 23.75 20.95
CA LEU A 148 -3.63 24.60 20.11
C LEU A 148 -2.34 23.88 19.75
N TRP A 149 -1.75 24.20 18.61
CA TRP A 149 -0.44 23.66 18.22
C TRP A 149 0.64 23.95 19.26
N ARG A 150 0.60 25.12 19.92
CA ARG A 150 1.55 25.43 21.01
C ARG A 150 1.40 24.53 22.25
N ASP A 151 0.25 23.91 22.46
CA ASP A 151 0.07 22.97 23.57
C ASP A 151 0.85 21.67 23.34
N VAL A 152 1.12 21.36 22.09
CA VAL A 152 1.92 20.21 21.64
C VAL A 152 3.40 20.53 21.66
N ASN A 153 3.75 21.70 21.13
CA ASN A 153 5.12 22.19 21.05
C ASN A 153 5.11 23.73 21.24
N PRO A 154 5.73 24.25 22.31
CA PRO A 154 5.72 25.70 22.62
C PRO A 154 6.31 26.58 21.51
N SER A 155 7.12 26.05 20.59
CA SER A 155 7.64 26.78 19.44
C SER A 155 6.63 27.01 18.33
N LEU A 156 5.51 26.28 18.35
CA LEU A 156 4.45 26.38 17.35
C LEU A 156 3.47 27.53 17.70
N PRO A 157 2.73 28.03 16.71
CA PRO A 157 1.81 29.14 16.93
C PRO A 157 0.60 28.73 17.78
N ALA A 158 -0.02 29.72 18.45
CA ALA A 158 -1.25 29.54 19.25
C ALA A 158 -2.50 29.50 18.37
N ILE A 159 -2.54 28.59 17.40
CA ILE A 159 -3.69 28.39 16.54
C ILE A 159 -4.34 27.02 16.86
N PRO A 160 -5.65 26.86 16.62
CA PRO A 160 -6.34 25.59 16.88
C PRO A 160 -5.75 24.43 16.10
N ILE A 161 -5.68 23.25 16.73
CA ILE A 161 -5.39 22.00 16.03
C ILE A 161 -6.64 21.64 15.23
N GLN A 162 -6.58 21.78 13.91
CA GLN A 162 -7.60 21.35 12.97
C GLN A 162 -6.92 20.66 11.79
N VAL A 163 -7.11 19.35 11.69
CA VAL A 163 -6.52 18.55 10.62
C VAL A 163 -7.64 17.87 9.84
N MET A 164 -7.77 18.20 8.58
CA MET A 164 -8.72 17.61 7.64
C MET A 164 -8.06 16.44 6.92
N GLY A 165 -8.69 15.29 6.92
CA GLY A 165 -8.12 14.11 6.27
C GLY A 165 -9.16 13.07 5.88
N PRO A 166 -8.73 11.97 5.26
CA PRO A 166 -9.61 10.92 4.81
C PRO A 166 -10.12 10.04 5.98
N PRO A 167 -11.15 9.22 5.74
CA PRO A 167 -11.76 8.33 6.73
C PRO A 167 -10.83 7.19 7.17
N SER A 168 -11.23 6.47 8.20
CA SER A 168 -10.47 5.31 8.71
C SER A 168 -10.37 4.13 7.71
N THR A 169 -11.15 4.15 6.64
CA THR A 169 -11.10 3.15 5.55
C THR A 169 -10.04 3.46 4.50
N SER A 170 -9.46 4.65 4.52
CA SER A 170 -8.51 5.13 3.52
C SER A 170 -7.09 4.61 3.74
N GLY A 171 -6.45 4.16 2.67
CA GLY A 171 -5.02 3.81 2.68
C GLY A 171 -4.09 4.99 3.00
N THR A 172 -4.50 6.22 2.67
CA THR A 172 -3.78 7.47 3.05
C THR A 172 -3.84 7.69 4.57
N ARG A 173 -5.00 7.41 5.20
CA ARG A 173 -5.12 7.45 6.65
C ARG A 173 -4.23 6.40 7.32
N ASP A 174 -4.18 5.19 6.76
CA ASP A 174 -3.26 4.13 7.24
C ASP A 174 -1.80 4.58 7.11
N ALA A 175 -1.44 5.24 6.00
CA ALA A 175 -0.09 5.76 5.79
C ALA A 175 0.28 6.86 6.81
N LEU A 176 -0.63 7.79 7.12
CA LEU A 176 -0.44 8.79 8.19
C LEU A 176 -0.11 8.10 9.52
N VAL A 177 -0.89 7.08 9.87
CA VAL A 177 -0.69 6.34 11.12
C VAL A 177 0.65 5.60 11.11
N GLU A 178 0.93 4.80 10.09
CA GLU A 178 2.11 3.95 10.04
C GLU A 178 3.43 4.73 9.88
N LEU A 179 3.44 5.80 9.08
CA LEU A 179 4.67 6.51 8.70
C LEU A 179 4.97 7.70 9.61
N ILE A 180 3.95 8.32 10.17
CA ILE A 180 4.10 9.56 10.96
C ILE A 180 3.73 9.32 12.42
N MET A 181 2.52 8.81 12.71
CA MET A 181 2.05 8.73 14.09
C MET A 181 2.75 7.63 14.90
N GLU A 182 2.91 6.42 14.37
CA GLU A 182 3.62 5.34 15.11
C GLU A 182 5.09 5.69 15.42
N PRO A 183 5.90 6.22 14.47
CA PRO A 183 7.23 6.73 14.80
C PRO A 183 7.21 7.88 15.80
N GLY A 184 6.31 8.86 15.63
CA GLY A 184 6.15 9.97 16.57
C GLY A 184 5.75 9.51 17.98
N CYS A 185 4.91 8.48 18.08
CA CYS A 185 4.56 7.82 19.35
C CYS A 185 5.82 7.22 20.02
N ALA A 186 6.64 6.50 19.25
CA ALA A 186 7.86 5.88 19.75
C ALA A 186 8.93 6.90 20.19
N GLU A 187 8.91 8.11 19.61
CA GLU A 187 9.74 9.26 20.01
C GLU A 187 9.20 9.94 21.29
N ALA A 188 7.86 10.03 21.40
CA ALA A 188 7.21 10.69 22.53
C ALA A 188 7.16 9.84 23.80
N ASP A 189 6.86 8.53 23.66
CA ASP A 189 6.60 7.64 24.77
C ASP A 189 7.49 6.38 24.72
N PRO A 190 8.43 6.20 25.68
CA PRO A 190 9.28 5.01 25.75
C PRO A 190 8.49 3.68 25.85
N ASN A 191 7.27 3.70 26.41
CA ASN A 191 6.43 2.51 26.54
C ASN A 191 5.95 1.99 25.19
N ALA A 192 5.87 2.83 24.15
CA ALA A 192 5.48 2.43 22.81
C ALA A 192 6.31 1.25 22.28
N LYS A 193 7.64 1.27 22.52
CA LYS A 193 8.55 0.19 22.07
C LYS A 193 8.30 -1.13 22.80
N VAL A 194 7.91 -1.08 24.06
CA VAL A 194 7.56 -2.25 24.87
C VAL A 194 6.23 -2.83 24.41
N LEU A 195 5.21 -1.98 24.27
CA LEU A 195 3.88 -2.38 23.82
C LEU A 195 3.88 -2.96 22.40
N LYS A 196 4.72 -2.41 21.50
CA LYS A 196 4.86 -2.94 20.12
C LYS A 196 5.33 -4.39 20.06
N LYS A 197 6.05 -4.87 21.08
CA LYS A 197 6.55 -6.25 21.19
C LYS A 197 5.61 -7.16 21.98
N ALA A 198 4.57 -6.61 22.60
CA ALA A 198 3.62 -7.39 23.39
C ALA A 198 2.79 -8.33 22.48
N LYS A 199 2.33 -9.46 23.05
CA LYS A 199 1.44 -10.40 22.33
C LYS A 199 0.07 -9.79 22.04
N ASP A 200 -0.43 -8.95 22.95
CA ASP A 200 -1.66 -8.18 22.78
C ASP A 200 -1.31 -6.84 22.13
N ALA A 201 -1.85 -6.61 20.94
CA ALA A 201 -1.63 -5.37 20.18
C ALA A 201 -2.54 -4.22 20.64
N ALA A 202 -3.65 -4.50 21.33
CA ALA A 202 -4.66 -3.49 21.66
C ALA A 202 -4.11 -2.30 22.47
N PRO A 203 -3.24 -2.45 23.48
CA PRO A 203 -2.64 -1.32 24.17
C PRO A 203 -1.75 -0.45 23.27
N TYR A 204 -0.98 -1.07 22.38
CA TYR A 204 -0.17 -0.35 21.40
C TYR A 204 -1.04 0.42 20.40
N ASP A 205 -2.07 -0.21 19.87
CA ASP A 205 -2.98 0.41 18.90
C ASP A 205 -3.72 1.59 19.52
N LYS A 206 -4.18 1.47 20.76
CA LYS A 206 -4.81 2.57 21.51
C LYS A 206 -3.85 3.73 21.75
N LEU A 207 -2.58 3.45 22.10
CA LEU A 207 -1.57 4.47 22.37
C LEU A 207 -1.11 5.18 21.10
N CYS A 208 -0.72 4.41 20.06
CA CYS A 208 0.06 4.93 18.94
C CYS A 208 -0.73 5.09 17.64
N LYS A 209 -1.86 4.37 17.45
CA LYS A 209 -2.57 4.36 16.16
C LYS A 209 -3.93 5.06 16.20
N ARG A 210 -4.61 5.05 17.35
CA ARG A 210 -5.94 5.63 17.42
C ARG A 210 -5.87 7.15 17.33
N ILE A 211 -6.53 7.72 16.32
CA ILE A 211 -6.70 9.16 16.16
C ILE A 211 -7.88 9.63 17.03
N ARG A 212 -7.77 10.84 17.58
CA ARG A 212 -8.80 11.48 18.40
C ARG A 212 -10.05 11.80 17.57
N ASP A 213 -11.21 11.83 18.26
CA ASP A 213 -12.54 12.00 17.67
C ASP A 213 -13.31 13.21 18.25
N ASP A 214 -12.58 14.16 18.85
CA ASP A 214 -13.11 15.36 19.51
C ASP A 214 -13.16 16.59 18.59
N GLY A 215 -13.03 16.42 17.28
CA GLY A 215 -13.11 17.45 16.27
C GLY A 215 -11.76 18.09 15.87
N ALA A 216 -10.64 17.72 16.51
CA ALA A 216 -9.31 18.15 16.06
C ALA A 216 -8.90 17.46 14.74
N TYR A 217 -9.30 16.21 14.53
CA TYR A 217 -9.26 15.57 13.22
C TYR A 217 -10.66 15.56 12.61
N ILE A 218 -10.76 16.07 11.37
CA ILE A 218 -12.03 16.24 10.65
C ILE A 218 -12.01 15.31 9.43
N ASP A 219 -12.85 14.28 9.50
CA ASP A 219 -13.05 13.37 8.37
C ASP A 219 -13.78 14.10 7.23
N LYS A 220 -13.16 14.12 6.03
CA LYS A 220 -13.69 14.76 4.82
C LYS A 220 -14.15 13.74 3.76
N GLY A 221 -14.20 12.45 4.11
CA GLY A 221 -14.53 11.37 3.17
C GLY A 221 -13.35 10.99 2.26
N GLU A 222 -13.62 10.13 1.31
CA GLU A 222 -12.60 9.57 0.40
C GLU A 222 -12.17 10.51 -0.73
N ASN A 223 -12.84 11.67 -0.88
CA ASN A 223 -12.54 12.62 -1.95
C ASN A 223 -11.61 13.72 -1.45
N ASP A 224 -10.33 13.61 -1.73
CA ASP A 224 -9.29 14.54 -1.30
C ASP A 224 -9.53 15.99 -1.79
N ASN A 225 -10.32 16.21 -2.85
CA ASN A 225 -10.71 17.57 -3.27
C ASN A 225 -11.52 18.31 -2.20
N LEU A 226 -12.26 17.60 -1.34
CA LEU A 226 -12.99 18.23 -0.23
C LEU A 226 -12.04 18.74 0.86
N ILE A 227 -10.87 18.11 1.01
CA ILE A 227 -9.81 18.58 1.90
C ILE A 227 -9.19 19.86 1.31
N VAL A 228 -8.84 19.84 0.02
CA VAL A 228 -8.31 21.02 -0.70
C VAL A 228 -9.24 22.22 -0.58
N GLN A 229 -10.55 22.02 -0.80
CA GLN A 229 -11.57 23.07 -0.64
C GLN A 229 -11.65 23.58 0.82
N GLY A 230 -11.57 22.67 1.79
CA GLY A 230 -11.58 23.00 3.22
C GLY A 230 -10.40 23.87 3.62
N LEU A 231 -9.19 23.62 3.09
CA LEU A 231 -8.00 24.44 3.32
C LEU A 231 -8.12 25.84 2.69
N ALA A 232 -8.80 25.97 1.56
CA ALA A 232 -9.06 27.26 0.95
C ALA A 232 -10.00 28.12 1.81
N GLN A 233 -10.96 27.50 2.50
CA GLN A 233 -11.92 28.16 3.40
C GLN A 233 -11.33 28.43 4.78
N ASN A 234 -10.46 27.56 5.30
CA ASN A 234 -9.79 27.70 6.59
C ASN A 234 -8.27 27.61 6.43
N PRO A 235 -7.57 28.72 6.18
CA PRO A 235 -6.13 28.73 5.96
C PRO A 235 -5.29 28.29 7.16
N ASN A 236 -5.86 28.23 8.37
CA ASN A 236 -5.17 27.78 9.58
C ASN A 236 -5.28 26.26 9.81
N ALA A 237 -6.05 25.56 9.00
CA ALA A 237 -6.16 24.11 9.08
C ALA A 237 -5.04 23.41 8.28
N LEU A 238 -4.71 22.18 8.69
CA LEU A 238 -3.90 21.26 7.92
C LEU A 238 -4.78 20.30 7.12
N GLY A 239 -4.30 19.86 5.96
CA GLY A 239 -4.83 18.75 5.18
C GLY A 239 -3.89 17.55 5.19
N VAL A 240 -4.45 16.36 5.15
CA VAL A 240 -3.74 15.10 4.96
C VAL A 240 -4.32 14.40 3.74
N PHE A 241 -3.51 14.18 2.71
CA PHE A 241 -3.91 13.53 1.45
C PHE A 241 -2.70 13.00 0.69
N GLY A 242 -2.93 12.29 -0.42
CA GLY A 242 -1.86 11.83 -1.30
C GLY A 242 -1.08 12.98 -1.92
N TYR A 243 0.25 12.85 -2.03
CA TYR A 243 1.13 13.89 -2.58
C TYR A 243 0.70 14.39 -3.97
N SER A 244 0.12 13.55 -4.81
CA SER A 244 -0.38 13.96 -6.12
C SER A 244 -1.37 15.13 -6.05
N TYR A 245 -2.23 15.16 -5.03
CA TYR A 245 -3.16 16.28 -4.82
C TYR A 245 -2.46 17.56 -4.38
N LEU A 246 -1.36 17.46 -3.61
CA LEU A 246 -0.53 18.62 -3.29
C LEU A 246 0.11 19.19 -4.57
N GLU A 247 0.69 18.33 -5.39
CA GLU A 247 1.34 18.71 -6.64
C GLU A 247 0.36 19.38 -7.62
N GLU A 248 -0.84 18.81 -7.79
CA GLU A 248 -1.90 19.37 -8.63
C GLU A 248 -2.47 20.71 -8.13
N ASN A 249 -2.27 21.04 -6.85
CA ASN A 249 -2.80 22.26 -6.22
C ASN A 249 -1.69 23.17 -5.66
N ALA A 250 -0.47 23.10 -6.18
CA ALA A 250 0.69 23.87 -5.71
C ALA A 250 0.51 25.40 -5.84
N ASP A 251 -0.41 25.86 -6.68
CA ASP A 251 -0.81 27.26 -6.80
C ASP A 251 -1.53 27.79 -5.53
N ARG A 252 -2.19 26.93 -4.77
CA ARG A 252 -3.02 27.26 -3.59
C ARG A 252 -2.51 26.69 -2.28
N LEU A 253 -1.78 25.59 -2.33
CA LEU A 253 -1.31 24.81 -1.19
C LEU A 253 0.20 24.69 -1.21
N HIS A 254 0.79 24.52 -0.02
CA HIS A 254 2.18 24.08 0.12
C HIS A 254 2.27 22.93 1.13
N GLY A 255 3.29 22.12 0.97
CA GLY A 255 3.54 20.99 1.85
C GLY A 255 4.17 21.44 3.17
N VAL A 256 3.69 20.88 4.28
CA VAL A 256 4.26 21.09 5.59
C VAL A 256 5.47 20.17 5.77
N PRO A 257 6.68 20.73 6.05
CA PRO A 257 7.84 19.90 6.34
C PRO A 257 7.62 19.04 7.60
N ILE A 258 8.01 17.77 7.51
CA ILE A 258 8.07 16.83 8.64
C ILE A 258 9.52 16.50 8.92
N ASP A 259 9.96 16.70 10.17
CA ASP A 259 11.37 16.57 10.57
C ASP A 259 12.33 17.41 9.68
N GLY A 260 11.87 18.60 9.25
CA GLY A 260 12.63 19.50 8.40
C GLY A 260 12.64 19.17 6.91
N ILE A 261 11.96 18.10 6.47
CA ILE A 261 11.92 17.66 5.07
C ILE A 261 10.55 17.98 4.48
N ALA A 262 10.50 18.82 3.45
CA ALA A 262 9.27 19.16 2.74
C ALA A 262 8.87 18.03 1.77
N PRO A 263 7.56 17.75 1.60
CA PRO A 263 7.10 16.81 0.59
C PRO A 263 7.30 17.43 -0.81
N SER A 264 8.13 16.78 -1.61
CA SER A 264 8.32 17.04 -3.03
C SER A 264 8.48 15.71 -3.77
N TYR A 265 8.35 15.73 -5.11
CA TYR A 265 8.61 14.52 -5.88
C TYR A 265 9.98 13.90 -5.54
N ASP A 266 11.04 14.72 -5.52
CA ASP A 266 12.40 14.24 -5.28
C ASP A 266 12.57 13.64 -3.87
N THR A 267 12.06 14.32 -2.83
CA THR A 267 12.16 13.82 -1.44
C THR A 267 11.31 12.58 -1.19
N ILE A 268 10.18 12.44 -1.87
CA ILE A 268 9.29 11.27 -1.77
C ILE A 268 9.84 10.10 -2.60
N ALA A 269 10.14 10.33 -3.89
CA ALA A 269 10.67 9.29 -4.76
C ALA A 269 12.05 8.79 -4.30
N GLY A 270 12.86 9.68 -3.71
CA GLY A 270 14.15 9.36 -3.10
C GLY A 270 14.06 8.77 -1.69
N GLY A 271 12.88 8.68 -1.08
CA GLY A 271 12.66 8.09 0.23
C GLY A 271 13.15 8.93 1.42
N GLN A 272 13.44 10.23 1.23
CA GLN A 272 13.86 11.12 2.31
C GLN A 272 12.69 11.66 3.12
N TYR A 273 11.55 11.94 2.46
CA TYR A 273 10.36 12.46 3.15
C TYR A 273 9.75 11.38 4.08
N PRO A 274 9.51 11.70 5.37
CA PRO A 274 9.02 10.70 6.33
C PRO A 274 7.66 10.09 5.99
N GLY A 275 6.82 10.78 5.25
CA GLY A 275 5.52 10.31 4.77
C GLY A 275 5.59 9.48 3.48
N ALA A 276 6.78 9.06 3.04
CA ALA A 276 6.98 8.29 1.81
C ALA A 276 7.31 6.82 2.10
N ARG A 277 6.82 5.92 1.26
CA ARG A 277 7.17 4.49 1.29
C ARG A 277 7.13 3.85 -0.09
N PRO A 278 8.06 2.95 -0.41
CA PRO A 278 7.99 2.17 -1.63
C PRO A 278 6.85 1.14 -1.57
N LEU A 279 6.19 0.94 -2.70
CA LEU A 279 5.13 -0.03 -2.88
C LEU A 279 5.63 -1.20 -3.73
N TYR A 280 5.29 -2.41 -3.31
CA TYR A 280 5.77 -3.64 -3.91
C TYR A 280 4.65 -4.59 -4.30
N LEU A 281 4.95 -5.42 -5.29
CA LEU A 281 4.25 -6.65 -5.62
C LEU A 281 5.27 -7.79 -5.53
N TYR A 282 5.02 -8.77 -4.66
CA TYR A 282 5.79 -10.01 -4.60
C TYR A 282 5.05 -11.11 -5.32
N VAL A 283 5.75 -11.90 -6.13
CA VAL A 283 5.16 -12.91 -7.01
C VAL A 283 5.89 -14.23 -6.88
N LYS A 284 5.17 -15.34 -6.76
CA LYS A 284 5.76 -16.67 -6.81
C LYS A 284 6.27 -16.96 -8.22
N LYS A 285 7.57 -17.07 -8.41
CA LYS A 285 8.17 -17.24 -9.74
C LYS A 285 7.61 -18.44 -10.50
N ARG A 286 7.41 -19.56 -9.81
CA ARG A 286 6.83 -20.77 -10.44
C ARG A 286 5.42 -20.58 -10.98
N HIS A 287 4.65 -19.66 -10.37
CA HIS A 287 3.29 -19.35 -10.81
C HIS A 287 3.25 -18.58 -12.14
N LEU A 288 4.34 -17.92 -12.56
CA LEU A 288 4.41 -17.29 -13.88
C LEU A 288 4.14 -18.23 -15.03
N ARG A 289 4.51 -19.52 -14.87
CA ARG A 289 4.25 -20.57 -15.86
C ARG A 289 2.99 -21.38 -15.56
N ALA A 290 2.62 -21.49 -14.28
CA ALA A 290 1.52 -22.34 -13.85
C ALA A 290 0.15 -21.63 -13.87
N VAL A 291 0.12 -20.28 -13.85
CA VAL A 291 -1.11 -19.49 -13.81
C VAL A 291 -1.27 -18.74 -15.13
N PRO A 292 -2.27 -19.12 -15.94
CA PRO A 292 -2.49 -18.48 -17.23
C PRO A 292 -2.72 -16.97 -17.08
N GLY A 293 -1.99 -16.18 -17.88
CA GLY A 293 -2.12 -14.71 -17.90
C GLY A 293 -1.39 -13.97 -16.78
N LEU A 294 -0.79 -14.62 -15.77
CA LEU A 294 -0.09 -13.93 -14.70
C LEU A 294 1.08 -13.08 -15.22
N ALA A 295 1.86 -13.59 -16.17
CA ALA A 295 2.96 -12.84 -16.77
C ALA A 295 2.45 -11.61 -17.57
N ASP A 296 1.31 -11.74 -18.27
CA ASP A 296 0.68 -10.63 -18.99
C ASP A 296 0.14 -9.57 -18.01
N PHE A 297 -0.49 -10.01 -16.93
CA PHE A 297 -0.95 -9.14 -15.85
C PHE A 297 0.19 -8.31 -15.25
N LEU A 298 1.35 -8.93 -14.98
CA LEU A 298 2.53 -8.21 -14.49
C LEU A 298 3.09 -7.23 -15.52
N ARG A 299 3.09 -7.58 -16.81
CA ARG A 299 3.54 -6.66 -17.87
C ARG A 299 2.67 -5.41 -17.97
N LEU A 300 1.39 -5.46 -17.62
CA LEU A 300 0.53 -4.28 -17.61
C LEU A 300 1.01 -3.22 -16.62
N TYR A 301 1.55 -3.60 -15.48
CA TYR A 301 2.15 -2.62 -14.56
C TYR A 301 3.21 -1.77 -15.26
N THR A 302 4.09 -2.39 -16.08
CA THR A 302 5.17 -1.67 -16.76
C THR A 302 4.70 -0.61 -17.75
N THR A 303 3.48 -0.75 -18.24
CA THR A 303 2.85 0.24 -19.15
C THR A 303 2.05 1.30 -18.41
N MET A 304 1.68 1.06 -17.15
CA MET A 304 0.74 1.90 -16.40
C MET A 304 1.38 2.76 -15.31
N TRP A 305 2.59 2.42 -14.84
CA TRP A 305 3.28 3.11 -13.72
C TRP A 305 4.18 4.29 -14.14
N ASN A 306 4.27 4.59 -15.44
CA ASN A 306 5.10 5.69 -15.94
C ASN A 306 4.50 7.06 -15.53
N PRO A 307 5.32 8.15 -15.49
CA PRO A 307 4.80 9.50 -15.33
C PRO A 307 3.68 9.79 -16.34
N GLY A 308 2.55 10.32 -15.87
CA GLY A 308 1.35 10.53 -16.68
C GLY A 308 0.57 9.26 -17.04
N GLY A 309 0.99 8.09 -16.59
CA GLY A 309 0.33 6.81 -16.78
C GLY A 309 -0.96 6.66 -15.96
N LYS A 310 -1.67 5.54 -16.17
CA LYS A 310 -2.96 5.31 -15.49
C LYS A 310 -2.82 5.17 -13.97
N LEU A 311 -1.71 4.61 -13.46
CA LEU A 311 -1.50 4.45 -12.03
C LEU A 311 -1.09 5.77 -11.39
N THR A 312 -0.28 6.60 -12.06
CA THR A 312 0.10 7.92 -11.52
C THR A 312 -1.08 8.87 -11.49
N LYS A 313 -2.00 8.80 -12.45
CA LYS A 313 -3.28 9.52 -12.40
C LYS A 313 -4.23 9.05 -11.28
N ARG A 314 -3.93 7.92 -10.64
CA ARG A 314 -4.64 7.41 -9.44
C ARG A 314 -3.85 7.65 -8.15
N GLY A 315 -2.82 8.50 -8.18
CA GLY A 315 -2.05 8.89 -7.01
C GLY A 315 -0.77 8.09 -6.75
N LEU A 316 -0.43 7.08 -7.60
CA LEU A 316 0.88 6.43 -7.50
C LEU A 316 1.98 7.42 -7.88
N ILE A 317 2.98 7.58 -7.04
CA ILE A 317 4.18 8.33 -7.40
C ILE A 317 5.10 7.39 -8.19
N ALA A 318 5.43 7.80 -9.42
CA ALA A 318 6.34 7.01 -10.26
C ALA A 318 7.70 6.89 -9.57
N ALA A 319 8.20 5.67 -9.42
CA ALA A 319 9.57 5.46 -8.95
C ALA A 319 10.57 6.05 -9.96
N PRO A 320 11.80 6.40 -9.54
CA PRO A 320 12.86 6.83 -10.46
C PRO A 320 13.08 5.86 -11.63
N ASP A 321 13.49 6.38 -12.79
CA ASP A 321 13.62 5.62 -14.03
C ASP A 321 14.45 4.34 -13.88
N ALA A 322 15.57 4.42 -13.16
CA ALA A 322 16.44 3.28 -12.92
C ALA A 322 15.72 2.15 -12.13
N LEU A 323 14.88 2.51 -11.16
CA LEU A 323 14.10 1.54 -10.38
C LEU A 323 12.97 0.94 -11.21
N ARG A 324 12.28 1.73 -12.04
CA ARG A 324 11.24 1.23 -12.96
C ARG A 324 11.83 0.28 -13.99
N ALA A 325 13.00 0.62 -14.58
CA ALA A 325 13.71 -0.25 -15.52
C ALA A 325 14.13 -1.57 -14.86
N ARG A 326 14.64 -1.52 -13.61
CA ARG A 326 14.96 -2.73 -12.83
C ARG A 326 13.72 -3.60 -12.59
N SER A 327 12.63 -3.01 -12.15
CA SER A 327 11.36 -3.73 -11.90
C SER A 327 10.81 -4.35 -13.19
N ALA A 328 10.90 -3.65 -14.32
CA ALA A 328 10.51 -4.19 -15.63
C ALA A 328 11.40 -5.37 -16.04
N ALA A 329 12.72 -5.31 -15.82
CA ALA A 329 13.65 -6.41 -16.08
C ALA A 329 13.33 -7.63 -15.18
N ILE A 330 13.01 -7.41 -13.90
CA ILE A 330 12.59 -8.48 -12.98
C ILE A 330 11.37 -9.22 -13.52
N ILE A 331 10.36 -8.49 -14.00
CA ILE A 331 9.16 -9.07 -14.60
C ILE A 331 9.50 -9.86 -15.88
N ALA A 332 10.27 -9.24 -16.78
CA ALA A 332 10.55 -9.81 -18.10
C ALA A 332 11.43 -11.08 -18.04
N GLN A 333 12.41 -11.09 -17.13
CA GLN A 333 13.41 -12.16 -17.02
C GLN A 333 13.15 -13.14 -15.87
N GLY A 334 12.19 -12.84 -15.00
CA GLY A 334 11.90 -13.65 -13.82
C GLY A 334 13.04 -13.66 -12.80
N ILE A 335 13.68 -12.51 -12.57
CA ILE A 335 14.81 -12.38 -11.64
C ILE A 335 14.30 -12.53 -10.21
N PRO A 336 14.81 -13.51 -9.43
CA PRO A 336 14.38 -13.69 -8.06
C PRO A 336 14.94 -12.63 -7.13
N LEU A 337 14.22 -12.42 -6.02
CA LEU A 337 14.64 -11.57 -4.89
C LEU A 337 15.95 -12.08 -4.31
N ASP A 338 16.92 -11.18 -4.16
CA ASP A 338 18.12 -11.41 -3.35
C ASP A 338 17.80 -11.13 -1.87
N PRO A 339 17.89 -12.13 -0.98
CA PRO A 339 17.58 -11.96 0.44
C PRO A 339 18.66 -11.21 1.23
N ALA A 340 19.84 -10.95 0.67
CA ALA A 340 20.97 -10.36 1.39
C ALA A 340 20.67 -8.97 2.01
N GLY A 341 19.71 -8.23 1.46
CA GLY A 341 19.28 -6.90 1.97
C GLY A 341 17.97 -6.92 2.77
N LEU A 342 17.48 -8.08 3.21
CA LEU A 342 16.27 -8.18 4.04
C LEU A 342 16.62 -8.09 5.54
N HIS A 343 15.80 -7.35 6.32
CA HIS A 343 15.94 -7.14 7.77
C HIS A 343 14.77 -7.72 8.55
#